data_ca7751eaa078485eadcf2f6fd70611fa
#
_entry.id   ca7751eaa078485eadcf2f6fd70611fa
#
_cell.length_a   1.000
_cell.length_b   1.000
_cell.length_c   1.000
_cell.angle_alpha   90.00
_cell.angle_beta   90.00
_cell.angle_gamma   90.00
#
_symmetry.space_group_name_H-M   'P 1'
#
loop_
_entity.id
_entity.type
_entity.pdbx_description
1 polymer ?
#
loop_
_entity_poly.entity_id
_entity_poly.type
_entity_poly.pdbx_seq_one_letter_code
_entity_poly.pdbx_strand_id
1 'polypeptide(L)'
;MSKSKVKLMSVILTTVLSLGLMGCGSSSSGDKSGGTAQGNEVKIKFFSNLPDRNSGQGKLEQTLIDSYMKENPTVKVEVEALQDEPYKQKFKAYAASNQVPDLFMTWGNPGFFKPIMESGYAAELNKDDYKDYNFIKNSLDAFSNNGKLYGLPRNTDFMVLYYNKDIFEKNSVKVPTTIDELIQATKDFRAKGITPSSTNGKDKWAISLLYQDLVLKEGGNQQLIYDAINGKVKFAEDPILKKAANDLKALMDAGFFQESFTSADYGAANNMFAQEKAAMYYMGSWEVSMATNKDFSDAFKQHVDIVKFPVGKDGKVTDLVGWNGGGYAVSANSKIKNEAIKLLNYMMKPDNWAKNGWEQGLVVPGQQYDKYLTGKETNLQTKLTEVIKSATSFSGAGWNDSLTPDFTNNSQDLSQQFAAGILTPDKFLEEVDKAVAKVVSK
;
A
#
# COMPACT_ATOMS: atom_id res chain seq x y z
N MET A 1 56.64 14.38 -13.47
CA MET A 1 57.34 13.23 -14.09
C MET A 1 56.94 11.97 -13.35
N SER A 2 56.30 11.08 -13.95
CA SER A 2 56.39 9.63 -14.05
C SER A 2 55.06 9.05 -14.57
N LYS A 3 55.12 8.54 -15.80
CA LYS A 3 54.04 7.83 -16.49
C LYS A 3 54.11 6.35 -16.08
N SER A 4 53.00 5.76 -15.61
CA SER A 4 52.90 4.31 -15.48
C SER A 4 51.85 3.79 -16.45
N LYS A 5 52.28 2.88 -17.32
CA LYS A 5 51.55 2.26 -18.41
C LYS A 5 50.72 1.10 -17.84
N VAL A 6 49.42 1.04 -18.15
CA VAL A 6 48.58 -0.13 -17.93
C VAL A 6 48.56 -0.95 -19.22
N LYS A 7 48.96 -2.21 -19.12
CA LYS A 7 48.93 -3.21 -20.21
C LYS A 7 47.54 -3.79 -20.39
N LEU A 8 47.05 -3.71 -21.62
CA LEU A 8 45.86 -4.44 -22.09
C LEU A 8 46.25 -5.93 -22.25
N MET A 9 45.51 -6.81 -21.67
CA MET A 9 45.65 -8.25 -21.86
C MET A 9 44.35 -8.78 -22.54
N SER A 10 44.48 -9.05 -23.85
CA SER A 10 43.46 -9.66 -24.67
C SER A 10 43.44 -11.19 -24.40
N VAL A 11 42.31 -11.74 -24.06
CA VAL A 11 42.09 -13.19 -23.99
C VAL A 11 41.21 -13.60 -25.17
N ILE A 12 41.81 -14.38 -26.06
CA ILE A 12 41.15 -15.02 -27.20
C ILE A 12 40.41 -16.24 -26.70
N LEU A 13 39.10 -16.32 -26.95
CA LEU A 13 38.28 -17.50 -26.65
C LEU A 13 38.11 -18.34 -27.92
N THR A 14 38.70 -19.51 -27.90
CA THR A 14 38.67 -20.49 -29.00
C THR A 14 37.36 -21.31 -28.93
N THR A 15 36.63 -21.30 -30.00
CA THR A 15 35.42 -22.12 -30.27
C THR A 15 35.82 -23.54 -30.62
N VAL A 16 35.28 -24.57 -29.93
CA VAL A 16 35.34 -25.94 -30.35
C VAL A 16 33.95 -26.43 -30.72
N LEU A 17 33.75 -26.67 -32.02
CA LEU A 17 32.60 -27.36 -32.59
C LEU A 17 32.90 -28.87 -32.57
N SER A 18 32.03 -29.69 -31.97
CA SER A 18 32.03 -31.14 -32.15
C SER A 18 30.65 -31.60 -32.62
N LEU A 19 30.60 -31.97 -33.90
CA LEU A 19 29.58 -32.81 -34.50
C LEU A 19 29.76 -34.27 -34.09
N GLY A 20 28.68 -34.92 -33.69
CA GLY A 20 28.63 -36.38 -33.49
C GLY A 20 27.33 -36.93 -34.04
N LEU A 21 27.48 -37.76 -35.12
CA LEU A 21 26.41 -38.37 -35.90
C LEU A 21 25.87 -39.66 -35.27
N MET A 22 24.57 -39.85 -35.49
CA MET A 22 23.80 -41.09 -35.78
C MET A 22 24.18 -42.43 -35.17
N GLY A 23 23.15 -43.05 -34.59
CA GLY A 23 23.10 -44.52 -34.37
C GLY A 23 21.65 -44.98 -34.27
N CYS A 24 21.05 -45.44 -35.35
CA CYS A 24 19.83 -46.23 -35.35
C CYS A 24 20.07 -47.63 -34.82
N GLY A 25 19.17 -48.15 -33.99
CA GLY A 25 19.15 -49.57 -33.60
C GLY A 25 17.78 -49.93 -33.04
N SER A 26 16.99 -50.66 -33.85
CA SER A 26 15.70 -51.25 -33.46
C SER A 26 15.93 -52.51 -32.61
N SER A 27 15.09 -52.69 -31.57
CA SER A 27 14.36 -53.95 -31.37
C SER A 27 13.55 -53.95 -30.07
N SER A 28 12.35 -54.39 -30.22
CA SER A 28 11.23 -54.64 -29.33
C SER A 28 11.54 -55.38 -28.01
N SER A 29 10.87 -54.94 -26.94
CA SER A 29 9.98 -55.83 -26.15
C SER A 29 9.29 -55.02 -25.06
N GLY A 30 7.97 -55.27 -24.89
CA GLY A 30 7.10 -54.44 -24.06
C GLY A 30 7.35 -54.62 -22.56
N ASP A 31 7.08 -53.52 -21.88
CA ASP A 31 6.64 -53.61 -20.49
C ASP A 31 5.63 -52.51 -20.25
N LYS A 32 4.45 -52.88 -19.78
CA LYS A 32 3.37 -51.97 -19.41
C LYS A 32 3.71 -51.40 -18.04
N SER A 33 4.33 -50.25 -18.02
CA SER A 33 4.42 -49.41 -16.83
C SER A 33 3.41 -48.27 -17.00
N GLY A 34 2.43 -48.19 -16.10
CA GLY A 34 1.40 -47.17 -16.08
C GLY A 34 2.01 -45.79 -15.98
N GLY A 35 2.07 -45.08 -17.09
CA GLY A 35 2.38 -43.68 -17.15
C GLY A 35 1.22 -42.93 -16.56
N THR A 36 1.33 -42.43 -15.31
CA THR A 36 0.55 -41.30 -14.84
C THR A 36 0.73 -40.21 -15.86
N ALA A 37 -0.33 -39.82 -16.52
CA ALA A 37 -0.38 -38.66 -17.40
C ALA A 37 0.13 -37.47 -16.61
N GLN A 38 1.36 -37.05 -16.84
CA GLN A 38 1.94 -35.84 -16.30
C GLN A 38 1.23 -34.71 -17.03
N GLY A 39 0.13 -34.20 -16.43
CA GLY A 39 -0.59 -33.04 -16.93
C GLY A 39 0.42 -31.90 -17.11
N ASN A 40 0.35 -31.18 -18.21
CA ASN A 40 1.22 -30.03 -18.48
C ASN A 40 1.18 -29.08 -17.29
N GLU A 41 2.35 -28.80 -16.68
CA GLU A 41 2.48 -27.86 -15.57
C GLU A 41 1.99 -26.48 -16.00
N VAL A 42 1.08 -25.92 -15.25
CA VAL A 42 0.57 -24.54 -15.45
C VAL A 42 1.36 -23.61 -14.53
N LYS A 43 2.07 -22.64 -15.11
CA LYS A 43 2.83 -21.63 -14.36
C LYS A 43 2.09 -20.31 -14.34
N ILE A 44 1.68 -19.85 -13.16
CA ILE A 44 1.04 -18.55 -12.95
C ILE A 44 2.09 -17.58 -12.42
N LYS A 45 2.31 -16.47 -13.12
CA LYS A 45 3.15 -15.37 -12.65
C LYS A 45 2.31 -14.42 -11.84
N PHE A 46 2.66 -14.24 -10.56
CA PHE A 46 2.00 -13.30 -9.66
C PHE A 46 2.95 -12.16 -9.29
N PHE A 47 2.53 -10.92 -9.55
CA PHE A 47 3.28 -9.73 -9.17
C PHE A 47 2.60 -9.04 -7.99
N SER A 48 3.27 -9.02 -6.83
CA SER A 48 2.79 -8.50 -5.55
C SER A 48 3.57 -7.25 -5.12
N ASN A 49 2.95 -6.38 -4.33
CA ASN A 49 3.65 -5.26 -3.67
C ASN A 49 4.11 -5.60 -2.24
N LEU A 50 4.05 -6.86 -1.83
CA LEU A 50 4.35 -7.32 -0.48
C LEU A 50 5.61 -8.18 -0.44
N PRO A 51 6.82 -7.61 -0.40
CA PRO A 51 8.08 -8.36 -0.42
C PRO A 51 8.31 -9.18 0.87
N ASP A 52 7.80 -8.71 2.03
CA ASP A 52 7.82 -9.51 3.25
C ASP A 52 6.75 -10.62 3.18
N ARG A 53 7.20 -11.85 2.99
CA ARG A 53 6.33 -13.03 2.90
C ARG A 53 6.18 -13.77 4.23
N ASN A 54 6.73 -13.25 5.32
CA ASN A 54 6.74 -13.86 6.65
C ASN A 54 5.78 -13.16 7.63
N SER A 55 5.36 -11.95 7.33
CA SER A 55 4.46 -11.16 8.18
C SER A 55 3.33 -10.49 7.39
N GLY A 56 2.34 -9.96 8.09
CA GLY A 56 1.24 -9.16 7.53
C GLY A 56 0.53 -9.82 6.34
N GLN A 57 0.09 -8.98 5.43
CA GLN A 57 -0.65 -9.42 4.24
C GLN A 57 0.19 -10.31 3.31
N GLY A 58 1.52 -10.10 3.25
CA GLY A 58 2.40 -10.93 2.41
C GLY A 58 2.47 -12.37 2.89
N LYS A 59 2.44 -12.60 4.21
CA LYS A 59 2.32 -13.93 4.79
C LYS A 59 0.99 -14.59 4.44
N LEU A 60 -0.11 -13.83 4.49
CA LEU A 60 -1.42 -14.35 4.09
C LEU A 60 -1.43 -14.76 2.63
N GLU A 61 -0.93 -13.90 1.72
CA GLU A 61 -0.78 -14.24 0.30
C GLU A 61 0.02 -15.55 0.12
N GLN A 62 1.20 -15.64 0.75
CA GLN A 62 2.06 -16.83 0.60
C GLN A 62 1.38 -18.09 1.11
N THR A 63 0.74 -18.01 2.27
CA THR A 63 0.01 -19.15 2.86
C THR A 63 -1.09 -19.66 1.93
N LEU A 64 -1.84 -18.75 1.31
CA LEU A 64 -2.94 -19.12 0.40
C LEU A 64 -2.41 -19.67 -0.93
N ILE A 65 -1.32 -19.12 -1.46
CA ILE A 65 -0.65 -19.62 -2.65
C ILE A 65 -0.13 -21.04 -2.42
N ASP A 66 0.54 -21.28 -1.29
CA ASP A 66 1.08 -22.60 -0.95
C ASP A 66 -0.04 -23.63 -0.78
N SER A 67 -1.15 -23.24 -0.15
CA SER A 67 -2.34 -24.08 0.00
C SER A 67 -2.98 -24.40 -1.36
N TYR A 68 -3.10 -23.38 -2.23
CA TYR A 68 -3.62 -23.58 -3.58
C TYR A 68 -2.77 -24.54 -4.41
N MET A 69 -1.44 -24.40 -4.39
CA MET A 69 -0.53 -25.31 -5.08
C MET A 69 -0.58 -26.74 -4.52
N LYS A 70 -0.77 -26.88 -3.21
CA LYS A 70 -0.96 -28.20 -2.57
C LYS A 70 -2.25 -28.89 -3.03
N GLU A 71 -3.34 -28.12 -3.18
CA GLU A 71 -4.63 -28.63 -3.67
C GLU A 71 -4.61 -28.87 -5.19
N ASN A 72 -3.73 -28.18 -5.93
CA ASN A 72 -3.60 -28.23 -7.39
C ASN A 72 -2.17 -28.55 -7.81
N PRO A 73 -1.69 -29.80 -7.70
CA PRO A 73 -0.28 -30.16 -7.88
C PRO A 73 0.30 -29.89 -9.27
N THR A 74 -0.55 -29.70 -10.28
CA THR A 74 -0.13 -29.33 -11.64
C THR A 74 0.04 -27.81 -11.82
N VAL A 75 -0.29 -27.00 -10.80
CA VAL A 75 -0.15 -25.55 -10.85
C VAL A 75 1.07 -25.11 -10.03
N LYS A 76 1.90 -24.26 -10.64
CA LYS A 76 3.00 -23.56 -9.98
C LYS A 76 2.74 -22.05 -10.01
N VAL A 77 2.82 -21.39 -8.87
CA VAL A 77 2.74 -19.94 -8.77
C VAL A 77 4.13 -19.37 -8.54
N GLU A 78 4.57 -18.51 -9.45
CA GLU A 78 5.86 -17.82 -9.34
C GLU A 78 5.58 -16.37 -8.89
N VAL A 79 5.97 -16.05 -7.64
CA VAL A 79 5.73 -14.75 -7.04
C VAL A 79 6.94 -13.86 -7.26
N GLU A 80 6.73 -12.71 -7.85
CA GLU A 80 7.64 -11.58 -7.79
C GLU A 80 7.05 -10.51 -6.90
N ALA A 81 7.83 -9.96 -5.95
CA ALA A 81 7.33 -8.96 -5.02
C ALA A 81 8.32 -7.79 -4.88
N LEU A 82 7.82 -6.57 -4.97
CA LEU A 82 8.56 -5.33 -4.79
C LEU A 82 7.76 -4.37 -3.93
N GLN A 83 8.43 -3.54 -3.13
CA GLN A 83 7.77 -2.47 -2.39
C GLN A 83 7.10 -1.46 -3.35
N ASP A 84 6.12 -0.70 -2.86
CA ASP A 84 5.18 0.12 -3.62
C ASP A 84 5.77 0.93 -4.78
N GLU A 85 6.78 1.77 -4.55
CA GLU A 85 7.30 2.62 -5.62
C GLU A 85 8.10 1.83 -6.66
N PRO A 86 9.01 0.92 -6.31
CA PRO A 86 9.62 -0.03 -7.26
C PRO A 86 8.59 -0.88 -7.99
N TYR A 87 7.50 -1.34 -7.30
CA TYR A 87 6.40 -2.05 -7.91
C TYR A 87 5.74 -1.24 -9.03
N LYS A 88 5.33 -0.01 -8.74
CA LYS A 88 4.69 0.90 -9.71
C LYS A 88 5.56 1.13 -10.94
N GLN A 89 6.86 1.35 -10.74
CA GLN A 89 7.81 1.55 -11.84
C GLN A 89 7.94 0.29 -12.72
N LYS A 90 8.07 -0.88 -12.08
CA LYS A 90 8.18 -2.15 -12.82
C LYS A 90 6.87 -2.52 -13.52
N PHE A 91 5.71 -2.26 -12.91
CA PHE A 91 4.42 -2.47 -13.56
C PHE A 91 4.29 -1.64 -14.85
N LYS A 92 4.71 -0.37 -14.83
CA LYS A 92 4.75 0.48 -16.06
C LYS A 92 5.60 -0.15 -17.15
N ALA A 93 6.76 -0.71 -16.80
CA ALA A 93 7.63 -1.40 -17.77
C ALA A 93 6.97 -2.68 -18.34
N TYR A 94 6.29 -3.46 -17.50
CA TYR A 94 5.52 -4.62 -17.94
C TYR A 94 4.38 -4.22 -18.87
N ALA A 95 3.62 -3.18 -18.54
CA ALA A 95 2.55 -2.66 -19.39
C ALA A 95 3.09 -2.16 -20.74
N ALA A 96 4.17 -1.39 -20.75
CA ALA A 96 4.80 -0.86 -21.96
C ALA A 96 5.33 -1.96 -22.90
N SER A 97 5.78 -3.10 -22.34
CA SER A 97 6.27 -4.26 -23.10
C SER A 97 5.17 -5.29 -23.41
N ASN A 98 3.92 -5.04 -23.00
CA ASN A 98 2.80 -5.98 -23.08
C ASN A 98 3.07 -7.34 -22.39
N GLN A 99 3.79 -7.29 -21.26
CA GLN A 99 4.20 -8.45 -20.47
C GLN A 99 3.66 -8.41 -19.03
N VAL A 100 2.45 -7.87 -18.87
CA VAL A 100 1.79 -7.82 -17.55
C VAL A 100 1.64 -9.24 -16.99
N PRO A 101 2.10 -9.51 -15.75
CA PRO A 101 1.97 -10.81 -15.09
C PRO A 101 0.54 -11.31 -15.03
N ASP A 102 0.33 -12.64 -14.98
CA ASP A 102 -0.99 -13.27 -15.07
C ASP A 102 -1.96 -12.79 -13.97
N LEU A 103 -1.46 -12.69 -12.75
CA LEU A 103 -2.12 -12.09 -11.60
C LEU A 103 -1.25 -10.96 -11.08
N PHE A 104 -1.85 -9.83 -10.73
CA PHE A 104 -1.11 -8.69 -10.22
C PHE A 104 -1.90 -7.90 -9.17
N MET A 105 -1.16 -7.30 -8.26
CA MET A 105 -1.70 -6.37 -7.28
C MET A 105 -2.03 -5.02 -7.93
N THR A 106 -3.07 -4.36 -7.47
CA THR A 106 -3.42 -3.01 -7.88
C THR A 106 -4.03 -2.22 -6.71
N TRP A 107 -4.00 -0.91 -6.79
CA TRP A 107 -4.75 -0.04 -5.88
C TRP A 107 -6.03 0.40 -6.55
N GLY A 108 -7.16 0.26 -5.84
CA GLY A 108 -8.48 0.67 -6.33
C GLY A 108 -8.64 2.20 -6.34
N ASN A 109 -7.80 2.91 -7.07
CA ASN A 109 -7.84 4.36 -7.17
C ASN A 109 -7.79 4.83 -8.63
N PRO A 110 -8.37 6.01 -8.93
CA PRO A 110 -8.41 6.53 -10.29
C PRO A 110 -7.03 6.79 -10.90
N GLY A 111 -6.04 7.18 -10.11
CA GLY A 111 -4.71 7.51 -10.62
C GLY A 111 -3.89 6.29 -11.04
N PHE A 112 -4.18 5.11 -10.51
CA PHE A 112 -3.42 3.89 -10.81
C PHE A 112 -4.24 2.86 -11.61
N PHE A 113 -5.38 2.41 -11.10
CA PHE A 113 -6.09 1.28 -11.71
C PHE A 113 -6.97 1.67 -12.90
N LYS A 114 -7.56 2.87 -12.89
CA LYS A 114 -8.41 3.31 -14.00
C LYS A 114 -7.67 3.30 -15.34
N PRO A 115 -6.44 3.84 -15.48
CA PRO A 115 -5.67 3.73 -16.71
C PRO A 115 -5.38 2.28 -17.13
N ILE A 116 -5.18 1.37 -16.18
CA ILE A 116 -4.93 -0.05 -16.44
C ILE A 116 -6.20 -0.72 -17.04
N MET A 117 -7.38 -0.41 -16.47
CA MET A 117 -8.66 -0.89 -16.99
C MET A 117 -8.96 -0.33 -18.39
N GLU A 118 -8.80 0.97 -18.58
CA GLU A 118 -9.08 1.66 -19.83
C GLU A 118 -8.14 1.24 -20.97
N SER A 119 -6.89 0.91 -20.64
CA SER A 119 -5.91 0.39 -21.61
C SER A 119 -6.09 -1.12 -21.90
N GLY A 120 -7.06 -1.79 -21.27
CA GLY A 120 -7.35 -3.21 -21.52
C GLY A 120 -6.30 -4.17 -20.95
N TYR A 121 -5.51 -3.77 -19.95
CA TYR A 121 -4.56 -4.67 -19.30
C TYR A 121 -5.19 -5.58 -18.25
N ALA A 122 -6.30 -5.17 -17.64
CA ALA A 122 -7.05 -5.97 -16.68
C ALA A 122 -8.18 -6.74 -17.37
N ALA A 123 -8.35 -8.01 -17.02
CA ALA A 123 -9.44 -8.85 -17.48
C ALA A 123 -10.75 -8.47 -16.79
N GLU A 124 -11.84 -8.47 -17.54
CA GLU A 124 -13.19 -8.36 -16.99
C GLU A 124 -13.51 -9.62 -16.16
N LEU A 125 -14.03 -9.41 -14.95
CA LEU A 125 -14.50 -10.45 -14.05
C LEU A 125 -16.03 -10.48 -14.05
N ASN A 126 -16.62 -11.68 -13.99
CA ASN A 126 -18.06 -11.78 -13.86
C ASN A 126 -18.49 -11.40 -12.43
N LYS A 127 -19.15 -10.26 -12.26
CA LYS A 127 -19.57 -9.73 -10.95
C LYS A 127 -20.47 -10.71 -10.17
N ASP A 128 -21.24 -11.54 -10.87
CA ASP A 128 -22.14 -12.48 -10.25
C ASP A 128 -21.44 -13.61 -9.49
N ASP A 129 -20.19 -13.93 -9.87
CA ASP A 129 -19.38 -14.95 -9.20
C ASP A 129 -18.96 -14.54 -7.78
N TYR A 130 -19.10 -13.25 -7.43
CA TYR A 130 -18.62 -12.66 -6.16
C TYR A 130 -19.74 -12.21 -5.22
N LYS A 131 -21.01 -12.52 -5.50
CA LYS A 131 -22.15 -12.13 -4.65
C LYS A 131 -22.03 -12.66 -3.22
N ASP A 132 -21.48 -13.85 -3.07
CA ASP A 132 -21.33 -14.53 -1.77
C ASP A 132 -19.95 -14.27 -1.11
N TYR A 133 -19.12 -13.41 -1.69
CA TYR A 133 -17.80 -13.08 -1.15
C TYR A 133 -17.86 -12.05 -0.01
N ASN A 134 -19.04 -11.53 0.29
CA ASN A 134 -19.29 -10.60 1.40
C ASN A 134 -18.39 -9.34 1.37
N PHE A 135 -18.09 -8.83 0.19
CA PHE A 135 -17.37 -7.56 0.07
C PHE A 135 -18.14 -6.44 0.77
N ILE A 136 -17.41 -5.52 1.41
CA ILE A 136 -17.99 -4.33 2.04
C ILE A 136 -18.74 -3.53 0.96
N LYS A 137 -19.89 -2.96 1.33
CA LYS A 137 -20.73 -2.19 0.41
C LYS A 137 -19.90 -1.14 -0.35
N ASN A 138 -20.06 -1.10 -1.66
CA ASN A 138 -19.36 -0.21 -2.59
C ASN A 138 -17.84 -0.45 -2.72
N SER A 139 -17.28 -1.47 -2.06
CA SER A 139 -15.83 -1.72 -2.17
C SER A 139 -15.41 -2.17 -3.57
N LEU A 140 -16.30 -2.79 -4.34
CA LEU A 140 -16.06 -3.19 -5.72
C LEU A 140 -16.06 -2.00 -6.71
N ASP A 141 -16.61 -0.85 -6.32
CA ASP A 141 -16.73 0.31 -7.23
C ASP A 141 -15.35 0.85 -7.65
N ALA A 142 -14.40 0.85 -6.71
CA ALA A 142 -13.01 1.26 -6.97
C ALA A 142 -12.27 0.30 -7.95
N PHE A 143 -12.78 -0.90 -8.14
CA PHE A 143 -12.25 -1.94 -9.03
C PHE A 143 -13.12 -2.15 -10.28
N SER A 144 -14.05 -1.23 -10.52
CA SER A 144 -15.00 -1.28 -11.64
C SER A 144 -14.82 -0.07 -12.56
N ASN A 145 -15.09 -0.29 -13.86
CA ASN A 145 -15.13 0.78 -14.84
C ASN A 145 -16.30 0.53 -15.81
N ASN A 146 -17.12 1.54 -16.08
CA ASN A 146 -18.30 1.44 -16.96
C ASN A 146 -19.24 0.26 -16.59
N GLY A 147 -19.45 0.02 -15.29
CA GLY A 147 -20.31 -1.05 -14.77
C GLY A 147 -19.71 -2.46 -14.79
N LYS A 148 -18.50 -2.63 -15.32
CA LYS A 148 -17.76 -3.89 -15.40
C LYS A 148 -16.72 -3.98 -14.28
N LEU A 149 -16.57 -5.17 -13.71
CA LEU A 149 -15.61 -5.47 -12.65
C LEU A 149 -14.30 -5.98 -13.25
N TYR A 150 -13.15 -5.49 -12.72
CA TYR A 150 -11.79 -5.84 -13.21
C TYR A 150 -10.83 -6.30 -12.11
N GLY A 151 -11.23 -6.20 -10.86
CA GLY A 151 -10.40 -6.63 -9.74
C GLY A 151 -11.21 -6.78 -8.46
N LEU A 152 -10.57 -7.30 -7.42
CA LEU A 152 -11.18 -7.57 -6.14
C LEU A 152 -10.39 -6.89 -5.01
N PRO A 153 -11.04 -6.10 -4.13
CA PRO A 153 -10.38 -5.46 -2.99
C PRO A 153 -9.93 -6.50 -1.96
N ARG A 154 -8.69 -6.39 -1.49
CA ARG A 154 -8.16 -7.28 -0.45
C ARG A 154 -8.34 -6.72 0.96
N ASN A 155 -8.34 -5.39 1.11
CA ASN A 155 -8.39 -4.72 2.40
C ASN A 155 -9.15 -3.39 2.33
N THR A 156 -9.55 -2.90 3.50
CA THR A 156 -10.02 -1.53 3.69
C THR A 156 -8.92 -0.77 4.40
N ASP A 157 -8.45 0.32 3.78
CA ASP A 157 -7.39 1.15 4.31
C ASP A 157 -7.96 2.44 4.89
N PHE A 158 -7.46 2.83 6.05
CA PHE A 158 -7.71 4.14 6.67
C PHE A 158 -6.53 4.55 7.54
N MET A 159 -6.31 5.85 7.63
CA MET A 159 -5.19 6.41 8.37
C MET A 159 -5.51 6.55 9.86
N VAL A 160 -4.50 6.28 10.69
CA VAL A 160 -4.52 6.45 12.14
C VAL A 160 -3.16 6.95 12.64
N LEU A 161 -3.09 7.35 13.89
CA LEU A 161 -1.82 7.64 14.54
C LEU A 161 -1.45 6.47 15.47
N TYR A 162 -0.44 5.69 15.08
CA TYR A 162 0.21 4.71 15.95
C TYR A 162 1.08 5.44 16.95
N TYR A 163 1.14 4.93 18.19
CA TYR A 163 2.02 5.47 19.23
C TYR A 163 2.56 4.37 20.14
N ASN A 164 3.68 4.63 20.77
CA ASN A 164 4.29 3.76 21.76
C ASN A 164 3.87 4.22 23.16
N LYS A 165 3.02 3.45 23.85
CA LYS A 165 2.49 3.76 25.18
C LYS A 165 3.61 3.99 26.20
N ASP A 166 4.62 3.13 26.19
CA ASP A 166 5.72 3.17 27.15
C ASP A 166 6.54 4.46 27.00
N ILE A 167 6.81 4.89 25.76
CA ILE A 167 7.51 6.18 25.52
C ILE A 167 6.67 7.34 26.03
N PHE A 168 5.35 7.35 25.80
CA PHE A 168 4.47 8.42 26.30
C PHE A 168 4.44 8.45 27.83
N GLU A 169 4.23 7.30 28.48
CA GLU A 169 4.15 7.16 29.94
C GLU A 169 5.46 7.54 30.63
N LYS A 170 6.60 7.00 30.19
CA LYS A 170 7.93 7.29 30.75
C LYS A 170 8.30 8.78 30.66
N ASN A 171 7.79 9.45 29.66
CA ASN A 171 8.08 10.88 29.45
C ASN A 171 6.99 11.81 29.96
N SER A 172 5.92 11.27 30.54
CA SER A 172 4.78 12.06 31.06
C SER A 172 4.19 12.98 29.97
N VAL A 173 4.15 12.49 28.72
CA VAL A 173 3.51 13.18 27.61
C VAL A 173 2.11 12.59 27.42
N LYS A 174 1.10 13.47 27.33
CA LYS A 174 -0.28 13.04 27.07
C LYS A 174 -0.45 12.60 25.62
N VAL A 175 -1.18 11.52 25.38
CA VAL A 175 -1.57 11.11 24.02
C VAL A 175 -2.48 12.17 23.42
N PRO A 176 -2.11 12.75 22.25
CA PRO A 176 -2.82 13.91 21.72
C PRO A 176 -4.19 13.51 21.13
N THR A 177 -5.19 14.34 21.37
CA THR A 177 -6.55 14.24 20.82
C THR A 177 -6.90 15.42 19.92
N THR A 178 -6.13 16.51 20.02
CA THR A 178 -6.24 17.70 19.17
C THR A 178 -4.94 17.99 18.44
N ILE A 179 -5.02 18.76 17.33
CA ILE A 179 -3.84 19.16 16.55
C ILE A 179 -2.88 19.98 17.43
N ASP A 180 -3.41 20.87 18.27
CA ASP A 180 -2.58 21.67 19.19
C ASP A 180 -1.86 20.77 20.22
N GLU A 181 -2.54 19.75 20.76
CA GLU A 181 -1.92 18.76 21.65
C GLU A 181 -0.85 17.94 20.89
N LEU A 182 -1.04 17.62 19.61
CA LEU A 182 -0.04 16.91 18.79
C LEU A 182 1.22 17.77 18.58
N ILE A 183 1.05 19.06 18.30
CA ILE A 183 2.16 20.00 18.17
C ILE A 183 2.89 20.13 19.53
N GLN A 184 2.18 20.20 20.64
CA GLN A 184 2.78 20.28 21.97
C GLN A 184 3.53 18.99 22.33
N ALA A 185 2.93 17.82 22.14
CA ALA A 185 3.60 16.53 22.35
C ALA A 185 4.87 16.38 21.51
N THR A 186 4.84 16.89 20.27
CA THR A 186 6.02 16.94 19.39
C THR A 186 7.17 17.75 20.03
N LYS A 187 6.87 18.96 20.52
CA LYS A 187 7.84 19.81 21.20
C LYS A 187 8.40 19.17 22.48
N ASP A 188 7.51 18.53 23.26
CA ASP A 188 7.88 17.87 24.52
C ASP A 188 8.83 16.69 24.26
N PHE A 189 8.60 15.89 23.23
CA PHE A 189 9.51 14.81 22.84
C PHE A 189 10.85 15.36 22.34
N ARG A 190 10.84 16.39 21.49
CA ARG A 190 12.07 17.01 21.00
C ARG A 190 12.92 17.59 22.12
N ALA A 191 12.32 18.25 23.08
CA ALA A 191 13.02 18.79 24.26
C ALA A 191 13.71 17.69 25.09
N LYS A 192 13.24 16.44 24.98
CA LYS A 192 13.81 15.26 25.66
C LYS A 192 14.73 14.44 24.75
N GLY A 193 15.05 14.91 23.56
CA GLY A 193 15.90 14.21 22.57
C GLY A 193 15.23 12.98 21.94
N ILE A 194 13.89 12.87 22.05
CA ILE A 194 13.12 11.75 21.48
C ILE A 194 12.61 12.16 20.10
N THR A 195 12.69 11.27 19.13
CA THR A 195 12.05 11.46 17.82
C THR A 195 10.53 11.36 17.98
N PRO A 196 9.76 12.42 17.66
CA PRO A 196 8.32 12.38 17.86
C PRO A 196 7.60 11.39 16.96
N SER A 197 7.90 11.39 15.64
CA SER A 197 7.27 10.50 14.68
C SER A 197 8.25 10.03 13.62
N SER A 198 8.13 8.78 13.19
CA SER A 198 8.77 8.28 11.98
C SER A 198 7.86 8.47 10.76
N THR A 199 8.44 8.68 9.57
CA THR A 199 7.72 8.72 8.30
C THR A 199 8.60 8.29 7.13
N ASN A 200 7.96 7.76 6.09
CA ASN A 200 8.58 7.36 4.82
C ASN A 200 8.57 8.53 3.80
N GLY A 201 9.23 9.61 4.15
CA GLY A 201 9.23 10.82 3.31
C GLY A 201 9.85 10.63 1.93
N LYS A 202 10.72 9.63 1.71
CA LYS A 202 11.24 9.26 0.39
C LYS A 202 10.10 8.81 -0.56
N ASP A 203 9.12 8.09 -0.04
CA ASP A 203 7.97 7.60 -0.81
C ASP A 203 6.91 8.68 -1.02
N LYS A 204 6.96 9.80 -0.27
CA LYS A 204 6.19 11.03 -0.38
C LYS A 204 4.70 10.92 -0.04
N TRP A 205 4.05 9.81 -0.37
CA TRP A 205 2.60 9.63 -0.24
C TRP A 205 2.07 9.80 1.20
N ALA A 206 2.84 9.39 2.22
CA ALA A 206 2.41 9.52 3.61
C ALA A 206 2.27 10.99 4.04
N ILE A 207 3.16 11.87 3.57
CA ILE A 207 3.10 13.32 3.85
C ILE A 207 1.89 13.94 3.16
N SER A 208 1.61 13.53 1.92
CA SER A 208 0.45 13.97 1.17
C SER A 208 -0.86 13.56 1.86
N LEU A 209 -0.95 12.33 2.39
CA LEU A 209 -2.09 11.86 3.17
C LEU A 209 -2.20 12.58 4.52
N LEU A 210 -1.08 12.92 5.17
CA LEU A 210 -1.10 13.71 6.40
C LEU A 210 -1.71 15.10 6.17
N TYR A 211 -1.34 15.79 5.08
CA TYR A 211 -1.96 17.06 4.74
C TYR A 211 -3.46 16.90 4.49
N GLN A 212 -3.88 15.85 3.78
CA GLN A 212 -5.30 15.58 3.56
C GLN A 212 -6.05 15.31 4.88
N ASP A 213 -5.42 14.58 5.82
CA ASP A 213 -6.04 14.32 7.12
C ASP A 213 -6.21 15.62 7.92
N LEU A 214 -5.21 16.49 7.90
CA LEU A 214 -5.33 17.84 8.48
C LEU A 214 -6.49 18.64 7.87
N VAL A 215 -6.71 18.55 6.55
CA VAL A 215 -7.88 19.18 5.91
C VAL A 215 -9.20 18.66 6.49
N LEU A 216 -9.34 17.33 6.64
CA LEU A 216 -10.53 16.76 7.26
C LEU A 216 -10.68 17.17 8.72
N LYS A 217 -9.59 17.21 9.47
CA LYS A 217 -9.59 17.52 10.90
C LYS A 217 -9.77 19.01 11.19
N GLU A 218 -9.62 19.87 10.20
CA GLU A 218 -9.95 21.31 10.28
C GLU A 218 -11.35 21.65 9.71
N GLY A 219 -12.21 20.66 9.56
CA GLY A 219 -13.61 20.85 9.13
C GLY A 219 -13.87 20.67 7.64
N GLY A 220 -12.85 20.27 6.87
CA GLY A 220 -13.03 19.84 5.49
C GLY A 220 -13.79 18.52 5.37
N ASN A 221 -14.13 18.17 4.15
CA ASN A 221 -14.84 16.95 3.83
C ASN A 221 -14.43 16.42 2.44
N GLN A 222 -14.93 15.25 2.08
CA GLN A 222 -14.67 14.64 0.79
C GLN A 222 -15.03 15.55 -0.39
N GLN A 223 -16.14 16.31 -0.30
CA GLN A 223 -16.57 17.20 -1.39
C GLN A 223 -15.59 18.35 -1.60
N LEU A 224 -15.09 18.98 -0.51
CA LEU A 224 -14.07 20.02 -0.61
C LEU A 224 -12.81 19.50 -1.31
N ILE A 225 -12.35 18.28 -0.96
CA ILE A 225 -11.20 17.66 -1.59
C ILE A 225 -11.44 17.47 -3.09
N TYR A 226 -12.60 16.91 -3.48
CA TYR A 226 -12.94 16.72 -4.91
C TYR A 226 -13.09 18.06 -5.66
N ASP A 227 -13.70 19.07 -5.06
CA ASP A 227 -13.84 20.37 -5.71
C ASP A 227 -12.49 21.06 -5.90
N ALA A 228 -11.58 20.93 -4.94
CA ALA A 228 -10.22 21.47 -5.06
C ALA A 228 -9.41 20.76 -6.17
N ILE A 229 -9.40 19.43 -6.23
CA ILE A 229 -8.67 18.68 -7.28
C ILE A 229 -9.30 18.82 -8.67
N ASN A 230 -10.58 19.18 -8.76
CA ASN A 230 -11.26 19.47 -10.01
C ASN A 230 -11.23 20.98 -10.38
N GLY A 231 -10.49 21.79 -9.64
CA GLY A 231 -10.28 23.20 -9.92
C GLY A 231 -11.48 24.12 -9.65
N LYS A 232 -12.52 23.62 -8.96
CA LYS A 232 -13.68 24.40 -8.58
C LYS A 232 -13.42 25.27 -7.33
N VAL A 233 -12.50 24.81 -6.47
CA VAL A 233 -12.01 25.49 -5.29
C VAL A 233 -10.50 25.65 -5.43
N LYS A 234 -9.97 26.81 -5.09
CA LYS A 234 -8.54 27.09 -5.09
C LYS A 234 -7.93 26.73 -3.75
N PHE A 235 -6.84 25.96 -3.78
CA PHE A 235 -6.07 25.60 -2.58
C PHE A 235 -5.55 26.86 -1.85
N ALA A 236 -5.07 27.85 -2.61
CA ALA A 236 -4.52 29.08 -2.05
C ALA A 236 -5.59 30.08 -1.56
N GLU A 237 -6.87 29.86 -1.80
CA GLU A 237 -7.95 30.77 -1.42
C GLU A 237 -8.85 30.21 -0.30
N ASP A 238 -9.03 28.91 -0.24
CA ASP A 238 -9.90 28.25 0.73
C ASP A 238 -9.33 28.29 2.16
N PRO A 239 -10.11 28.75 3.16
CA PRO A 239 -9.61 28.90 4.53
C PRO A 239 -9.25 27.59 5.22
N ILE A 240 -9.95 26.50 4.92
CA ILE A 240 -9.68 25.17 5.52
C ILE A 240 -8.37 24.59 4.95
N LEU A 241 -8.20 24.66 3.62
CA LEU A 241 -6.97 24.19 2.96
C LEU A 241 -5.74 24.98 3.43
N LYS A 242 -5.89 26.30 3.61
CA LYS A 242 -4.83 27.15 4.19
C LYS A 242 -4.54 26.83 5.64
N LYS A 243 -5.57 26.60 6.46
CA LYS A 243 -5.40 26.23 7.86
C LYS A 243 -4.64 24.92 8.00
N ALA A 244 -5.02 23.89 7.23
CA ALA A 244 -4.34 22.61 7.20
C ALA A 244 -2.85 22.71 6.77
N ALA A 245 -2.54 23.59 5.81
CA ALA A 245 -1.15 23.84 5.43
C ALA A 245 -0.37 24.52 6.56
N ASN A 246 -0.96 25.47 7.26
CA ASN A 246 -0.33 26.11 8.42
C ASN A 246 -0.12 25.14 9.58
N ASP A 247 -1.03 24.18 9.81
CA ASP A 247 -0.89 23.16 10.85
C ASP A 247 0.21 22.16 10.50
N LEU A 248 0.30 21.74 9.24
CA LEU A 248 1.43 20.93 8.78
C LEU A 248 2.75 21.67 8.96
N LYS A 249 2.78 22.97 8.63
CA LYS A 249 3.98 23.80 8.87
C LYS A 249 4.32 23.86 10.36
N ALA A 250 3.35 24.06 11.23
CA ALA A 250 3.58 24.10 12.67
C ALA A 250 4.11 22.76 13.23
N LEU A 251 3.63 21.63 12.72
CA LEU A 251 4.16 20.30 13.05
C LEU A 251 5.62 20.15 12.56
N MET A 252 5.93 20.61 11.35
CA MET A 252 7.30 20.55 10.82
C MET A 252 8.23 21.44 11.62
N ASP A 253 7.83 22.65 11.97
CA ASP A 253 8.61 23.60 12.80
C ASP A 253 8.85 23.07 14.23
N ALA A 254 7.89 22.29 14.74
CA ALA A 254 8.07 21.59 16.02
C ALA A 254 9.01 20.37 15.90
N GLY A 255 9.39 19.96 14.69
CA GLY A 255 10.25 18.81 14.41
C GLY A 255 9.52 17.47 14.49
N PHE A 256 8.33 17.36 13.90
CA PHE A 256 7.48 16.16 14.00
C PHE A 256 8.17 14.89 13.46
N PHE A 257 8.81 14.96 12.30
CA PHE A 257 9.46 13.80 11.69
C PHE A 257 10.94 13.64 12.10
N GLN A 258 11.49 12.43 11.95
CA GLN A 258 12.93 12.17 12.08
C GLN A 258 13.73 13.05 11.10
N GLU A 259 14.99 13.41 11.46
CA GLU A 259 15.82 14.33 10.68
C GLU A 259 16.04 13.89 9.23
N SER A 260 16.19 12.58 8.98
CA SER A 260 16.44 12.03 7.64
C SER A 260 15.18 11.58 6.92
N PHE A 261 14.00 12.10 7.25
CA PHE A 261 12.73 11.58 6.73
C PHE A 261 12.65 11.58 5.21
N THR A 262 13.24 12.55 4.51
CA THR A 262 13.21 12.63 3.04
C THR A 262 13.96 11.51 2.34
N SER A 263 14.83 10.79 3.04
CA SER A 263 15.57 9.62 2.52
C SER A 263 15.07 8.28 3.04
N ALA A 264 14.18 8.29 4.05
CA ALA A 264 13.61 7.10 4.63
C ALA A 264 12.46 6.57 3.75
N ASP A 265 12.55 5.31 3.34
CA ASP A 265 11.45 4.59 2.70
C ASP A 265 10.53 3.94 3.74
N TYR A 266 9.47 3.27 3.27
CA TYR A 266 8.47 2.62 4.12
C TYR A 266 9.09 1.66 5.13
N GLY A 267 10.00 0.78 4.68
CA GLY A 267 10.65 -0.18 5.57
C GLY A 267 11.51 0.48 6.65
N ALA A 268 12.23 1.54 6.30
CA ALA A 268 13.04 2.30 7.26
C ALA A 268 12.18 2.99 8.32
N ALA A 269 11.06 3.62 7.93
CA ALA A 269 10.15 4.28 8.85
C ALA A 269 9.44 3.29 9.78
N ASN A 270 8.95 2.17 9.23
CA ASN A 270 8.32 1.08 9.99
C ASN A 270 9.29 0.50 11.02
N ASN A 271 10.51 0.14 10.60
CA ASN A 271 11.54 -0.39 11.49
C ASN A 271 11.96 0.60 12.59
N MET A 272 12.03 1.89 12.28
CA MET A 272 12.36 2.90 13.27
C MET A 272 11.32 2.93 14.40
N PHE A 273 10.04 2.88 14.06
CA PHE A 273 8.96 2.83 15.05
C PHE A 273 8.96 1.50 15.81
N ALA A 274 9.09 0.36 15.12
CA ALA A 274 9.12 -0.97 15.72
C ALA A 274 10.33 -1.21 16.64
N GLN A 275 11.44 -0.48 16.42
CA GLN A 275 12.61 -0.45 17.31
C GLN A 275 12.47 0.56 18.47
N GLU A 276 11.29 1.13 18.66
CA GLU A 276 10.98 2.11 19.71
C GLU A 276 11.87 3.38 19.68
N LYS A 277 12.34 3.74 18.47
CA LYS A 277 13.18 4.93 18.23
C LYS A 277 12.37 6.18 17.89
N ALA A 278 11.06 6.04 17.72
CA ALA A 278 10.11 7.12 17.53
C ALA A 278 8.89 6.89 18.39
N ALA A 279 8.32 7.96 18.94
CA ALA A 279 7.16 7.88 19.82
C ALA A 279 5.85 7.61 19.08
N MET A 280 5.76 8.05 17.82
CA MET A 280 4.56 7.97 16.98
C MET A 280 4.90 7.51 15.55
N TYR A 281 3.86 7.07 14.83
CA TYR A 281 3.93 6.67 13.43
C TYR A 281 2.57 6.93 12.78
N TYR A 282 2.47 7.97 11.94
CA TYR A 282 1.26 8.22 11.17
C TYR A 282 1.21 7.26 9.98
N MET A 283 0.30 6.27 10.05
CA MET A 283 0.23 5.20 9.06
C MET A 283 -1.17 4.59 9.01
N GLY A 284 -1.40 3.73 8.03
CA GLY A 284 -2.72 3.14 7.80
C GLY A 284 -2.96 1.83 8.55
N SER A 285 -4.21 1.39 8.47
CA SER A 285 -4.72 0.16 9.10
C SER A 285 -4.03 -1.12 8.64
N TRP A 286 -3.27 -1.09 7.55
CA TRP A 286 -2.47 -2.24 7.08
C TRP A 286 -1.35 -2.65 8.02
N GLU A 287 -1.00 -1.80 8.99
CA GLU A 287 -0.04 -2.12 10.05
C GLU A 287 -0.64 -2.91 11.23
N VAL A 288 -1.86 -3.42 11.10
CA VAL A 288 -2.52 -4.26 12.13
C VAL A 288 -1.63 -5.41 12.58
N SER A 289 -0.80 -5.93 11.68
CA SER A 289 0.14 -7.03 11.98
C SER A 289 1.32 -6.65 12.87
N MET A 290 1.53 -5.39 13.22
CA MET A 290 2.57 -4.99 14.17
C MET A 290 2.44 -5.71 15.52
N ALA A 291 1.21 -5.98 15.96
CA ALA A 291 0.95 -6.72 17.21
C ALA A 291 1.24 -8.23 17.13
N THR A 292 1.38 -8.79 15.93
CA THR A 292 1.57 -10.23 15.69
C THR A 292 2.87 -10.56 14.96
N ASN A 293 3.60 -9.54 14.48
CA ASN A 293 4.84 -9.73 13.73
C ASN A 293 5.93 -10.37 14.63
N LYS A 294 6.48 -11.50 14.18
CA LYS A 294 7.49 -12.25 14.92
C LYS A 294 8.87 -11.59 14.92
N ASP A 295 9.13 -10.71 13.96
CA ASP A 295 10.39 -9.97 13.84
C ASP A 295 10.46 -8.78 14.81
N PHE A 296 9.32 -8.39 15.42
CA PHE A 296 9.27 -7.33 16.40
C PHE A 296 9.37 -7.88 17.82
N SER A 297 9.98 -7.09 18.70
CA SER A 297 10.14 -7.48 20.10
C SER A 297 8.79 -7.63 20.81
N ASP A 298 8.72 -8.51 21.80
CA ASP A 298 7.52 -8.68 22.61
C ASP A 298 7.17 -7.39 23.39
N ALA A 299 8.19 -6.61 23.79
CA ALA A 299 8.01 -5.31 24.40
C ALA A 299 7.27 -4.35 23.46
N PHE A 300 7.76 -4.17 22.22
CA PHE A 300 7.09 -3.32 21.25
C PHE A 300 5.63 -3.75 20.99
N LYS A 301 5.38 -5.06 20.81
CA LYS A 301 4.03 -5.59 20.61
C LYS A 301 3.05 -5.27 21.74
N GLN A 302 3.57 -5.14 22.97
CA GLN A 302 2.79 -4.72 24.14
C GLN A 302 2.64 -3.19 24.23
N HIS A 303 3.63 -2.44 23.74
CA HIS A 303 3.68 -0.98 23.81
C HIS A 303 2.92 -0.30 22.68
N VAL A 304 2.83 -0.93 21.50
CA VAL A 304 2.17 -0.32 20.35
C VAL A 304 0.66 -0.20 20.56
N ASP A 305 0.13 0.97 20.23
CA ASP A 305 -1.29 1.29 20.29
C ASP A 305 -1.67 2.30 19.20
N ILE A 306 -2.94 2.60 19.04
CA ILE A 306 -3.43 3.60 18.09
C ILE A 306 -4.38 4.59 18.75
N VAL A 307 -4.44 5.79 18.14
CA VAL A 307 -5.55 6.75 18.30
C VAL A 307 -6.02 7.20 16.93
N LYS A 308 -7.27 7.66 16.86
CA LYS A 308 -7.73 8.43 15.70
C LYS A 308 -6.86 9.66 15.55
N PHE A 309 -6.60 10.08 14.31
CA PHE A 309 -5.77 11.27 14.11
C PHE A 309 -6.40 12.47 14.82
N PRO A 310 -5.59 13.28 15.53
CA PRO A 310 -6.04 14.41 16.33
C PRO A 310 -6.85 15.43 15.52
N VAL A 311 -7.84 16.02 16.13
CA VAL A 311 -8.83 16.90 15.48
C VAL A 311 -8.59 18.38 15.81
N GLY A 312 -8.85 19.26 14.85
CA GLY A 312 -8.97 20.70 15.05
C GLY A 312 -10.32 21.10 15.63
N LYS A 313 -10.54 22.38 15.78
CA LYS A 313 -11.75 22.92 16.43
C LYS A 313 -13.05 22.58 15.68
N ASP A 314 -13.01 22.63 14.35
CA ASP A 314 -14.21 22.55 13.51
C ASP A 314 -14.34 21.18 12.81
N GLY A 315 -13.37 20.28 13.00
CA GLY A 315 -13.33 18.97 12.39
C GLY A 315 -14.02 17.88 13.22
N LYS A 316 -14.16 16.70 12.61
CA LYS A 316 -14.73 15.52 13.25
C LYS A 316 -13.69 14.41 13.34
N VAL A 317 -13.46 13.93 14.54
CA VAL A 317 -12.53 12.82 14.79
C VAL A 317 -12.94 11.52 14.09
N THR A 318 -14.22 11.42 13.71
CA THR A 318 -14.82 10.26 13.02
C THR A 318 -14.76 10.33 11.49
N ASP A 319 -14.33 11.44 10.91
CA ASP A 319 -14.05 11.53 9.48
C ASP A 319 -12.63 11.03 9.21
N LEU A 320 -12.51 10.03 8.35
CA LEU A 320 -11.24 9.33 8.12
C LEU A 320 -10.73 9.55 6.70
N VAL A 321 -9.43 9.73 6.56
CA VAL A 321 -8.75 9.43 5.31
C VAL A 321 -8.77 7.92 5.17
N GLY A 322 -9.60 7.41 4.27
CA GLY A 322 -9.78 5.98 4.10
C GLY A 322 -10.38 5.64 2.74
N TRP A 323 -10.05 4.46 2.23
CA TRP A 323 -10.47 4.00 0.91
C TRP A 323 -10.51 2.47 0.84
N ASN A 324 -11.09 1.95 -0.24
CA ASN A 324 -10.99 0.53 -0.57
C ASN A 324 -9.59 0.27 -1.15
N GLY A 325 -8.70 -0.20 -0.30
CA GLY A 325 -7.26 -0.22 -0.44
C GLY A 325 -6.68 -0.96 -1.64
N GLY A 326 -5.70 -1.82 -1.38
CA GLY A 326 -5.14 -2.70 -2.39
C GLY A 326 -6.11 -3.81 -2.80
N GLY A 327 -5.84 -4.42 -3.93
CA GLY A 327 -6.60 -5.55 -4.46
C GLY A 327 -5.83 -6.30 -5.52
N TYR A 328 -6.49 -7.23 -6.17
CA TYR A 328 -5.88 -8.07 -7.20
C TYR A 328 -6.68 -8.02 -8.48
N ALA A 329 -5.97 -8.06 -9.60
CA ALA A 329 -6.54 -8.14 -10.95
C ALA A 329 -5.79 -9.19 -11.77
N VAL A 330 -6.48 -9.76 -12.76
CA VAL A 330 -5.92 -10.72 -13.70
C VAL A 330 -5.60 -10.01 -15.01
N SER A 331 -4.49 -10.36 -15.63
CA SER A 331 -4.10 -9.79 -16.93
C SER A 331 -5.06 -10.24 -18.05
N ALA A 332 -5.57 -9.27 -18.80
CA ALA A 332 -6.41 -9.55 -19.97
C ALA A 332 -5.65 -10.36 -21.04
N ASN A 333 -4.34 -10.16 -21.14
CA ASN A 333 -3.47 -10.78 -22.14
C ASN A 333 -2.82 -12.10 -21.66
N SER A 334 -3.16 -12.56 -20.44
CA SER A 334 -2.68 -13.85 -19.94
C SER A 334 -3.18 -15.01 -20.83
N LYS A 335 -2.26 -15.87 -21.23
CA LYS A 335 -2.58 -17.10 -21.98
C LYS A 335 -3.27 -18.17 -21.12
N ILE A 336 -3.12 -18.02 -19.79
CA ILE A 336 -3.71 -18.91 -18.78
C ILE A 336 -4.68 -18.15 -17.88
N LYS A 337 -5.37 -17.17 -18.43
CA LYS A 337 -6.29 -16.27 -17.73
C LYS A 337 -7.28 -16.99 -16.80
N ASN A 338 -7.87 -18.09 -17.29
CA ASN A 338 -8.84 -18.85 -16.50
C ASN A 338 -8.19 -19.48 -15.23
N GLU A 339 -6.95 -19.93 -15.32
CA GLU A 339 -6.23 -20.49 -14.19
C GLU A 339 -5.84 -19.38 -13.19
N ALA A 340 -5.45 -18.21 -13.69
CA ALA A 340 -5.21 -17.04 -12.84
C ALA A 340 -6.49 -16.57 -12.13
N ILE A 341 -7.65 -16.59 -12.79
CA ILE A 341 -8.95 -16.31 -12.17
C ILE A 341 -9.28 -17.34 -11.07
N LYS A 342 -9.01 -18.63 -11.30
CA LYS A 342 -9.22 -19.67 -10.26
C LYS A 342 -8.36 -19.41 -9.02
N LEU A 343 -7.10 -19.02 -9.19
CA LEU A 343 -6.22 -18.62 -8.08
C LEU A 343 -6.77 -17.40 -7.36
N LEU A 344 -7.15 -16.34 -8.10
CA LEU A 344 -7.76 -15.14 -7.52
C LEU A 344 -9.02 -15.49 -6.71
N ASN A 345 -9.90 -16.31 -7.28
CA ASN A 345 -11.13 -16.73 -6.62
C ASN A 345 -10.83 -17.54 -5.35
N TYR A 346 -9.84 -18.44 -5.39
CA TYR A 346 -9.43 -19.20 -4.21
C TYR A 346 -8.90 -18.27 -3.11
N MET A 347 -7.99 -17.36 -3.46
CA MET A 347 -7.42 -16.43 -2.49
C MET A 347 -8.50 -15.58 -1.82
N MET A 348 -9.44 -15.05 -2.62
CA MET A 348 -10.44 -14.09 -2.14
C MET A 348 -11.72 -14.71 -1.56
N LYS A 349 -11.83 -16.06 -1.48
CA LYS A 349 -12.92 -16.67 -0.69
C LYS A 349 -12.93 -16.11 0.73
N PRO A 350 -14.09 -15.74 1.30
CA PRO A 350 -14.16 -15.14 2.64
C PRO A 350 -13.45 -15.94 3.74
N ASP A 351 -13.56 -17.28 3.70
CA ASP A 351 -12.87 -18.14 4.68
C ASP A 351 -11.35 -18.19 4.45
N ASN A 352 -10.89 -17.97 3.23
CA ASN A 352 -9.46 -17.92 2.92
C ASN A 352 -8.88 -16.53 3.24
N TRP A 353 -9.45 -15.46 2.70
CA TRP A 353 -8.90 -14.13 2.88
C TRP A 353 -9.34 -13.46 4.19
N ALA A 354 -10.65 -13.23 4.35
CA ALA A 354 -11.14 -12.44 5.49
C ALA A 354 -10.95 -13.17 6.82
N LYS A 355 -11.33 -14.45 6.90
CA LYS A 355 -11.19 -15.25 8.13
C LYS A 355 -9.73 -15.41 8.53
N ASN A 356 -8.92 -16.03 7.65
CA ASN A 356 -7.52 -16.29 7.99
C ASN A 356 -6.73 -14.99 8.23
N GLY A 357 -7.02 -13.96 7.45
CA GLY A 357 -6.38 -12.65 7.60
C GLY A 357 -6.71 -11.98 8.92
N TRP A 358 -7.98 -12.01 9.31
CA TRP A 358 -8.42 -11.41 10.57
C TRP A 358 -8.01 -12.24 11.80
N GLU A 359 -8.30 -13.53 11.83
CA GLU A 359 -7.99 -14.41 12.98
C GLU A 359 -6.48 -14.43 13.31
N GLN A 360 -5.62 -14.25 12.31
CA GLN A 360 -4.17 -14.17 12.50
C GLN A 360 -3.65 -12.73 12.71
N GLY A 361 -4.50 -11.70 12.67
CA GLY A 361 -4.12 -10.30 12.81
C GLY A 361 -3.22 -9.80 11.67
N LEU A 362 -3.46 -10.26 10.43
CA LEU A 362 -2.60 -9.97 9.28
C LEU A 362 -3.16 -8.86 8.38
N VAL A 363 -4.48 -8.64 8.38
CA VAL A 363 -5.16 -7.66 7.52
C VAL A 363 -6.46 -7.17 8.15
N VAL A 364 -6.86 -5.93 7.84
CA VAL A 364 -8.25 -5.47 7.95
C VAL A 364 -8.93 -5.74 6.61
N PRO A 365 -9.77 -6.78 6.48
CA PRO A 365 -10.25 -7.23 5.19
C PRO A 365 -11.15 -6.23 4.46
N GLY A 366 -11.15 -6.24 3.13
CA GLY A 366 -12.13 -5.57 2.28
C GLY A 366 -13.48 -6.29 2.21
N GLN A 367 -13.65 -7.34 3.00
CA GLN A 367 -14.84 -8.17 3.15
C GLN A 367 -15.38 -8.05 4.57
N GLN A 368 -16.67 -8.32 4.76
CA GLN A 368 -17.27 -8.34 6.10
C GLN A 368 -16.66 -9.47 6.93
N TYR A 369 -16.12 -9.11 8.09
CA TYR A 369 -15.40 -10.03 8.99
C TYR A 369 -16.01 -10.14 10.39
N ASP A 370 -17.12 -9.47 10.67
CA ASP A 370 -17.77 -9.50 12.00
C ASP A 370 -18.06 -10.92 12.50
N LYS A 371 -18.41 -11.85 11.60
CA LYS A 371 -18.65 -13.26 11.95
C LYS A 371 -17.38 -14.04 12.36
N TYR A 372 -16.20 -13.47 12.15
CA TYR A 372 -14.92 -14.07 12.49
C TYR A 372 -14.29 -13.46 13.74
N LEU A 373 -14.99 -12.57 14.45
CA LEU A 373 -14.55 -12.04 15.74
C LEU A 373 -14.56 -13.18 16.76
N THR A 374 -13.43 -13.39 17.42
CA THR A 374 -13.17 -14.50 18.35
C THR A 374 -13.20 -14.08 19.81
N GLY A 375 -13.11 -12.76 20.09
CA GLY A 375 -12.88 -12.20 21.43
C GLY A 375 -11.44 -12.38 21.92
N LYS A 376 -10.52 -12.76 21.00
CA LYS A 376 -9.08 -12.93 21.27
C LYS A 376 -8.24 -12.02 20.40
N GLU A 377 -8.88 -11.03 19.80
CA GLU A 377 -8.23 -10.03 18.95
C GLU A 377 -7.14 -9.29 19.72
N THR A 378 -6.06 -8.94 19.03
CA THR A 378 -5.04 -8.04 19.57
C THR A 378 -5.63 -6.67 19.88
N ASN A 379 -4.98 -5.89 20.73
CA ASN A 379 -5.39 -4.52 21.00
C ASN A 379 -5.52 -3.67 19.72
N LEU A 380 -4.58 -3.83 18.77
CA LEU A 380 -4.65 -3.13 17.48
C LEU A 380 -5.88 -3.52 16.67
N GLN A 381 -6.19 -4.81 16.56
CA GLN A 381 -7.39 -5.28 15.86
C GLN A 381 -8.67 -4.71 16.49
N THR A 382 -8.78 -4.76 17.82
CA THR A 382 -9.93 -4.21 18.54
C THR A 382 -10.11 -2.73 18.27
N LYS A 383 -9.05 -1.94 18.43
CA LYS A 383 -9.10 -0.49 18.24
C LYS A 383 -9.31 -0.10 16.78
N LEU A 384 -8.68 -0.77 15.81
CA LEU A 384 -8.95 -0.52 14.38
C LEU A 384 -10.40 -0.81 14.03
N THR A 385 -11.00 -1.88 14.60
CA THR A 385 -12.42 -2.17 14.44
C THR A 385 -13.31 -1.06 15.03
N GLU A 386 -12.96 -0.52 16.20
CA GLU A 386 -13.67 0.61 16.81
C GLU A 386 -13.55 1.88 15.97
N VAL A 387 -12.38 2.15 15.41
CA VAL A 387 -12.17 3.31 14.51
C VAL A 387 -13.07 3.21 13.29
N ILE A 388 -13.06 2.09 12.58
CA ILE A 388 -13.86 1.93 11.36
C ILE A 388 -15.37 1.90 11.65
N LYS A 389 -15.81 1.25 12.72
CA LYS A 389 -17.23 1.22 13.12
C LYS A 389 -17.78 2.58 13.55
N SER A 390 -16.93 3.44 14.07
CA SER A 390 -17.30 4.81 14.47
C SER A 390 -17.13 5.85 13.35
N ALA A 391 -16.58 5.46 12.20
CA ALA A 391 -16.38 6.37 11.07
C ALA A 391 -17.71 6.89 10.54
N THR A 392 -17.80 8.20 10.34
CA THR A 392 -18.97 8.88 9.76
C THR A 392 -18.78 9.20 8.29
N SER A 393 -17.53 9.33 7.85
CA SER A 393 -17.20 9.50 6.44
C SER A 393 -15.80 8.97 6.11
N PHE A 394 -15.61 8.67 4.82
CA PHE A 394 -14.32 8.34 4.22
C PHE A 394 -14.05 9.32 3.08
N SER A 395 -12.88 9.94 3.07
CA SER A 395 -12.52 10.92 2.03
C SER A 395 -11.91 10.31 0.77
N GLY A 396 -11.66 9.01 0.76
CA GLY A 396 -10.80 8.41 -0.25
C GLY A 396 -9.32 8.74 -0.01
N ALA A 397 -8.45 8.31 -0.93
CA ALA A 397 -7.03 8.67 -0.92
C ALA A 397 -6.78 10.11 -1.44
N GLY A 398 -7.84 10.83 -1.74
CA GLY A 398 -7.84 12.23 -2.13
C GLY A 398 -7.03 12.50 -3.40
N TRP A 399 -6.34 13.63 -3.41
CA TRP A 399 -5.49 14.01 -4.54
C TRP A 399 -4.24 13.15 -4.69
N ASN A 400 -3.89 12.37 -3.66
CA ASN A 400 -2.72 11.49 -3.72
C ASN A 400 -2.81 10.51 -4.88
N ASP A 401 -4.05 10.03 -5.20
CA ASP A 401 -4.29 9.01 -6.21
C ASP A 401 -5.43 9.35 -7.17
N SER A 402 -5.87 10.64 -7.22
CA SER A 402 -7.18 10.97 -7.76
C SER A 402 -7.25 11.19 -9.26
N LEU A 403 -6.52 12.10 -9.84
CA LEU A 403 -6.84 12.56 -11.19
C LEU A 403 -6.05 11.82 -12.27
N THR A 404 -4.75 12.02 -12.27
CA THR A 404 -3.84 11.42 -13.24
C THR A 404 -2.53 11.09 -12.55
N PRO A 405 -1.73 10.17 -13.10
CA PRO A 405 -0.39 9.90 -12.59
C PRO A 405 0.50 11.17 -12.49
N ASP A 406 0.33 12.12 -13.42
CA ASP A 406 1.08 13.38 -13.40
C ASP A 406 0.69 14.25 -12.20
N PHE A 407 -0.62 14.36 -11.90
CA PHE A 407 -1.07 15.09 -10.72
C PHE A 407 -0.63 14.40 -9.42
N THR A 408 -0.78 13.09 -9.34
CA THR A 408 -0.33 12.30 -8.19
C THR A 408 1.14 12.56 -7.88
N ASN A 409 2.01 12.42 -8.87
CA ASN A 409 3.45 12.64 -8.69
C ASN A 409 3.76 14.09 -8.27
N ASN A 410 3.16 15.07 -8.94
CA ASN A 410 3.37 16.48 -8.62
C ASN A 410 2.91 16.84 -7.21
N SER A 411 1.72 16.39 -6.78
CA SER A 411 1.19 16.69 -5.45
C SER A 411 2.02 16.05 -4.34
N GLN A 412 2.54 14.85 -4.56
CA GLN A 412 3.43 14.18 -3.63
C GLN A 412 4.80 14.87 -3.55
N ASP A 413 5.37 15.29 -4.69
CA ASP A 413 6.60 16.06 -4.72
C ASP A 413 6.47 17.40 -3.98
N LEU A 414 5.38 18.11 -4.21
CA LEU A 414 5.11 19.38 -3.53
C LEU A 414 4.92 19.18 -2.01
N SER A 415 4.22 18.12 -1.60
CA SER A 415 4.04 17.80 -0.18
C SER A 415 5.38 17.49 0.51
N GLN A 416 6.27 16.75 -0.13
CA GLN A 416 7.62 16.48 0.40
C GLN A 416 8.46 17.76 0.51
N GLN A 417 8.47 18.60 -0.55
CA GLN A 417 9.18 19.87 -0.54
C GLN A 417 8.67 20.81 0.55
N PHE A 418 7.37 20.84 0.74
CA PHE A 418 6.73 21.63 1.79
C PHE A 418 7.14 21.13 3.19
N ALA A 419 7.04 19.83 3.45
CA ALA A 419 7.46 19.25 4.71
C ALA A 419 8.97 19.42 4.99
N ALA A 420 9.79 19.46 3.93
CA ALA A 420 11.23 19.73 4.02
C ALA A 420 11.57 21.23 4.21
N GLY A 421 10.57 22.11 4.28
CA GLY A 421 10.76 23.55 4.48
C GLY A 421 11.27 24.31 3.24
N ILE A 422 11.23 23.67 2.05
CA ILE A 422 11.62 24.31 0.77
C ILE A 422 10.55 25.28 0.30
N LEU A 423 9.27 24.96 0.59
CA LEU A 423 8.12 25.81 0.23
C LEU A 423 7.49 26.39 1.50
N THR A 424 7.02 27.64 1.41
CA THR A 424 6.11 28.22 2.42
C THR A 424 4.71 27.66 2.22
N PRO A 425 3.80 27.75 3.22
CA PRO A 425 2.40 27.32 3.08
C PRO A 425 1.71 27.92 1.84
N ASP A 426 1.79 29.25 1.66
CA ASP A 426 1.18 29.92 0.52
C ASP A 426 1.76 29.42 -0.81
N LYS A 427 3.09 29.26 -0.88
CA LYS A 427 3.76 28.78 -2.09
C LYS A 427 3.40 27.33 -2.41
N PHE A 428 3.29 26.46 -1.41
CA PHE A 428 2.82 25.10 -1.57
C PHE A 428 1.43 25.07 -2.20
N LEU A 429 0.48 25.83 -1.65
CA LEU A 429 -0.91 25.87 -2.13
C LEU A 429 -1.01 26.44 -3.56
N GLU A 430 -0.26 27.49 -3.88
CA GLU A 430 -0.18 28.06 -5.24
C GLU A 430 0.36 27.02 -6.26
N GLU A 431 1.39 26.26 -5.90
CA GLU A 431 1.96 25.25 -6.81
C GLU A 431 1.02 24.06 -6.98
N VAL A 432 0.25 23.67 -5.93
CA VAL A 432 -0.80 22.65 -6.05
C VAL A 432 -1.91 23.15 -6.99
N ASP A 433 -2.37 24.42 -6.88
CA ASP A 433 -3.34 25.02 -7.81
C ASP A 433 -2.86 24.98 -9.26
N LYS A 434 -1.57 25.26 -9.50
CA LYS A 434 -0.97 25.15 -10.83
C LYS A 434 -0.92 23.72 -11.35
N ALA A 435 -0.67 22.75 -10.46
CA ALA A 435 -0.69 21.34 -10.83
C ALA A 435 -2.10 20.87 -11.21
N VAL A 436 -3.14 21.33 -10.46
CA VAL A 436 -4.55 21.09 -10.79
C VAL A 436 -4.89 21.69 -12.15
N ALA A 437 -4.55 22.97 -12.38
CA ALA A 437 -4.87 23.66 -13.62
C ALA A 437 -4.31 22.96 -14.87
N LYS A 438 -3.11 22.36 -14.78
CA LYS A 438 -2.50 21.58 -15.89
C LYS A 438 -3.28 20.31 -16.25
N VAL A 439 -4.04 19.76 -15.32
CA VAL A 439 -4.81 18.52 -15.52
C VAL A 439 -6.24 18.83 -15.97
N VAL A 440 -6.87 19.83 -15.37
CA VAL A 440 -8.26 20.22 -15.66
C VAL A 440 -8.40 20.93 -17.01
N SER A 441 -7.30 21.54 -17.52
CA SER A 441 -7.28 22.21 -18.82
C SER A 441 -7.05 21.27 -20.02
N LYS A 442 -6.82 19.99 -19.80
CA LYS A 442 -6.68 18.94 -20.82
C LYS A 442 -8.01 18.22 -21.05
#